data_837f20ca56ec1c8c9f17f8db0210b96a
#
_entry.id   837f20ca56ec1c8c9f17f8db0210b96a
#
_cell.length_a   1.000
_cell.length_b   1.000
_cell.length_c   1.000
_cell.angle_alpha   90.00
_cell.angle_beta   90.00
_cell.angle_gamma   90.00
#
_symmetry.space_group_name_H-M   'P 1'
#
loop_
_entity.id
_entity.type
_entity.pdbx_description
1 polymer ?
#
loop_
_entity_poly.entity_id
_entity_poly.type
_entity_poly.pdbx_seq_one_letter_code
_entity_poly.pdbx_strand_id
1 'polypeptide(L)'
;MDFTGKVIWITGASSGIGAALARDWTQRGAHLILSGRDETRLAEVAKDCGETLILPFDVRDDAALADAIQKAIAWKGGVDIAVANAGVSQRSRALKTDMQVYRDIIDIDLTSQIAFSQGLIGHMAEHGSGNLLFISSIAGKVGVPMRTAYSAVKFGLAGYADALRAELSINGVSVHAIYPGSVATDVARNAMVADGAKRGRSDKAIDEGIPADVAAKTMIDGVANGEREIIVAQGFEEAMGEARRTPEELLDQTAAMVANGYMDKMEA
;
A
#
# COMPACT_ATOMS: atom_id res chain seq x y z
N MET A 1 9.85 16.30 1.70
CA MET A 1 8.58 16.74 1.07
C MET A 1 7.73 17.46 2.10
N ASP A 2 7.04 18.55 1.74
CA ASP A 2 6.01 19.18 2.56
C ASP A 2 4.63 18.62 2.16
N PHE A 3 3.82 18.25 3.15
CA PHE A 3 2.50 17.66 2.96
C PHE A 3 1.35 18.67 3.15
N THR A 4 1.67 19.91 3.51
CA THR A 4 0.66 20.96 3.73
C THR A 4 -0.19 21.19 2.48
N GLY A 5 -1.51 21.03 2.61
CA GLY A 5 -2.47 21.16 1.51
C GLY A 5 -2.45 20.04 0.47
N LYS A 6 -1.60 19.01 0.62
CA LYS A 6 -1.58 17.84 -0.27
C LYS A 6 -2.81 16.96 -0.06
N VAL A 7 -3.36 16.44 -1.14
CA VAL A 7 -4.49 15.49 -1.11
C VAL A 7 -3.95 14.07 -1.08
N ILE A 8 -4.24 13.34 -0.01
CA ILE A 8 -3.74 11.99 0.21
C ILE A 8 -4.90 11.00 0.28
N TRP A 9 -4.93 10.03 -0.62
CA TRP A 9 -5.95 9.01 -0.65
C TRP A 9 -5.44 7.68 -0.08
N ILE A 10 -6.11 7.17 0.97
CA ILE A 10 -5.72 5.96 1.68
C ILE A 10 -6.81 4.90 1.56
N THR A 11 -6.50 3.75 0.94
CA THR A 11 -7.36 2.56 0.99
C THR A 11 -7.13 1.76 2.27
N GLY A 12 -8.16 1.09 2.80
CA GLY A 12 -8.07 0.39 4.09
C GLY A 12 -7.86 1.33 5.28
N ALA A 13 -8.37 2.57 5.20
CA ALA A 13 -8.17 3.62 6.19
C ALA A 13 -8.97 3.44 7.48
N SER A 14 -9.88 2.46 7.57
CA SER A 14 -10.78 2.27 8.70
C SER A 14 -10.11 1.68 9.96
N SER A 15 -8.84 1.27 9.90
CA SER A 15 -8.12 0.68 11.05
C SER A 15 -6.61 0.56 10.80
N GLY A 16 -5.87 0.14 11.83
CA GLY A 16 -4.46 -0.25 11.77
C GLY A 16 -3.58 0.81 11.15
N ILE A 17 -2.70 0.38 10.23
CA ILE A 17 -1.74 1.27 9.55
C ILE A 17 -2.46 2.39 8.79
N GLY A 18 -3.53 2.09 8.06
CA GLY A 18 -4.25 3.11 7.29
C GLY A 18 -4.83 4.22 8.15
N ALA A 19 -5.43 3.89 9.29
CA ALA A 19 -5.94 4.87 10.24
C ALA A 19 -4.81 5.68 10.92
N ALA A 20 -3.69 5.04 11.22
CA ALA A 20 -2.52 5.72 11.79
C ALA A 20 -1.89 6.69 10.78
N LEU A 21 -1.75 6.29 9.52
CA LEU A 21 -1.31 7.16 8.42
C LEU A 21 -2.22 8.39 8.28
N ALA A 22 -3.54 8.18 8.33
CA ALA A 22 -4.51 9.28 8.22
C ALA A 22 -4.29 10.33 9.32
N ARG A 23 -4.12 9.90 10.56
CA ARG A 23 -3.89 10.81 11.69
C ARG A 23 -2.58 11.56 11.59
N ASP A 24 -1.48 10.90 11.21
CA ASP A 24 -0.16 11.53 11.09
C ASP A 24 -0.15 12.55 9.94
N TRP A 25 -0.67 12.22 8.76
CA TRP A 25 -0.74 13.17 7.64
C TRP A 25 -1.62 14.37 7.94
N THR A 26 -2.72 14.19 8.69
CA THR A 26 -3.52 15.33 9.19
C THR A 26 -2.68 16.29 10.02
N GLN A 27 -1.85 15.77 10.91
CA GLN A 27 -0.95 16.61 11.75
C GLN A 27 0.09 17.36 10.90
N ARG A 28 0.38 16.84 9.70
CA ARG A 28 1.29 17.49 8.72
C ARG A 28 0.55 18.40 7.72
N GLY A 29 -0.73 18.69 7.96
CA GLY A 29 -1.52 19.65 7.19
C GLY A 29 -2.09 19.13 5.89
N ALA A 30 -2.15 17.81 5.67
CA ALA A 30 -2.73 17.21 4.48
C ALA A 30 -4.27 17.18 4.53
N HIS A 31 -4.89 17.14 3.35
CA HIS A 31 -6.29 16.79 3.14
C HIS A 31 -6.40 15.30 2.83
N LEU A 32 -7.42 14.62 3.35
CA LEU A 32 -7.50 13.17 3.26
C LEU A 32 -8.68 12.67 2.47
N ILE A 33 -8.47 11.59 1.71
CA ILE A 33 -9.52 10.75 1.15
C ILE A 33 -9.38 9.39 1.82
N LEU A 34 -10.43 8.95 2.53
CA LEU A 34 -10.43 7.71 3.29
C LEU A 34 -11.36 6.70 2.65
N SER A 35 -10.84 5.52 2.30
CA SER A 35 -11.60 4.43 1.70
C SER A 35 -11.46 3.12 2.46
N GLY A 36 -12.55 2.36 2.45
CA GLY A 36 -12.71 1.06 3.07
C GLY A 36 -14.18 0.64 3.00
N ARG A 37 -14.51 -0.57 3.44
CA ARG A 37 -15.87 -1.11 3.35
C ARG A 37 -16.83 -0.62 4.43
N ASP A 38 -16.29 -0.22 5.57
CA ASP A 38 -17.07 0.15 6.75
C ASP A 38 -17.08 1.66 6.92
N GLU A 39 -18.13 2.30 6.40
CA GLU A 39 -18.31 3.75 6.42
C GLU A 39 -18.34 4.30 7.85
N THR A 40 -18.95 3.57 8.79
CA THR A 40 -19.01 3.99 10.19
C THR A 40 -17.61 4.09 10.80
N ARG A 41 -16.75 3.08 10.55
CA ARG A 41 -15.37 3.12 11.04
C ARG A 41 -14.51 4.15 10.33
N LEU A 42 -14.76 4.41 9.04
CA LEU A 42 -14.11 5.52 8.33
C LEU A 42 -14.49 6.88 8.93
N ALA A 43 -15.78 7.06 9.24
CA ALA A 43 -16.27 8.28 9.89
C ALA A 43 -15.68 8.47 11.30
N GLU A 44 -15.45 7.38 12.07
CA GLU A 44 -14.75 7.47 13.35
C GLU A 44 -13.29 7.92 13.19
N VAL A 45 -12.57 7.40 12.20
CA VAL A 45 -11.20 7.86 11.90
C VAL A 45 -11.19 9.32 11.46
N ALA A 46 -12.15 9.72 10.63
CA ALA A 46 -12.27 11.09 10.12
C ALA A 46 -12.50 12.14 11.23
N LYS A 47 -13.05 11.76 12.39
CA LYS A 47 -13.21 12.69 13.54
C LYS A 47 -11.87 13.21 14.07
N ASP A 48 -10.83 12.40 13.96
CA ASP A 48 -9.47 12.74 14.39
C ASP A 48 -8.68 13.43 13.25
N CYS A 49 -9.30 13.58 12.08
CA CYS A 49 -8.66 14.11 10.87
C CYS A 49 -9.21 15.52 10.56
N GLY A 50 -8.43 16.28 9.79
CA GLY A 50 -8.85 17.56 9.27
C GLY A 50 -9.88 17.42 8.15
N GLU A 51 -9.77 18.24 7.11
CA GLU A 51 -10.67 18.15 5.97
C GLU A 51 -10.54 16.80 5.25
N THR A 52 -11.64 16.05 5.23
CA THR A 52 -11.66 14.64 4.82
C THR A 52 -12.84 14.32 3.91
N LEU A 53 -12.58 13.65 2.79
CA LEU A 53 -13.58 13.03 1.93
C LEU A 53 -13.65 11.53 2.24
N ILE A 54 -14.83 11.00 2.55
CA ILE A 54 -15.05 9.57 2.79
C ILE A 54 -15.63 8.94 1.52
N LEU A 55 -14.95 7.94 0.97
CA LEU A 55 -15.37 7.16 -0.18
C LEU A 55 -15.41 5.67 0.20
N PRO A 56 -16.57 5.17 0.69
CA PRO A 56 -16.69 3.77 1.10
C PRO A 56 -16.89 2.86 -0.11
N PHE A 57 -16.05 1.83 -0.26
CA PHE A 57 -16.21 0.77 -1.27
C PHE A 57 -15.44 -0.50 -0.89
N ASP A 58 -15.80 -1.64 -1.50
CA ASP A 58 -14.96 -2.84 -1.51
C ASP A 58 -13.95 -2.70 -2.64
N VAL A 59 -12.67 -2.87 -2.34
CA VAL A 59 -11.58 -2.73 -3.32
C VAL A 59 -11.65 -3.72 -4.49
N ARG A 60 -12.49 -4.76 -4.39
CA ARG A 60 -12.74 -5.74 -5.45
C ARG A 60 -13.90 -5.34 -6.38
N ASP A 61 -14.59 -4.25 -6.08
CA ASP A 61 -15.68 -3.73 -6.92
C ASP A 61 -15.11 -2.70 -7.89
N ASP A 62 -14.81 -3.13 -9.10
CA ASP A 62 -14.21 -2.28 -10.14
C ASP A 62 -15.10 -1.08 -10.49
N ALA A 63 -16.43 -1.23 -10.46
CA ALA A 63 -17.35 -0.14 -10.77
C ALA A 63 -17.36 0.91 -9.65
N ALA A 64 -17.38 0.47 -8.38
CA ALA A 64 -17.29 1.35 -7.23
C ALA A 64 -15.92 2.05 -7.15
N LEU A 65 -14.84 1.33 -7.50
CA LEU A 65 -13.51 1.90 -7.59
C LEU A 65 -13.43 2.99 -8.67
N ALA A 66 -13.97 2.74 -9.87
CA ALA A 66 -13.98 3.72 -10.95
C ALA A 66 -14.75 5.00 -10.57
N ASP A 67 -15.92 4.88 -9.94
CA ASP A 67 -16.69 6.01 -9.41
C ASP A 67 -15.91 6.77 -8.32
N ALA A 68 -15.27 6.06 -7.40
CA ALA A 68 -14.44 6.66 -6.35
C ALA A 68 -13.24 7.43 -6.93
N ILE A 69 -12.58 6.91 -7.98
CA ILE A 69 -11.48 7.60 -8.68
C ILE A 69 -11.97 8.93 -9.26
N GLN A 70 -13.12 8.96 -9.96
CA GLN A 70 -13.64 10.19 -10.51
C GLN A 70 -13.95 11.24 -9.41
N LYS A 71 -14.55 10.81 -8.30
CA LYS A 71 -14.82 11.69 -7.16
C LYS A 71 -13.53 12.21 -6.50
N ALA A 72 -12.53 11.35 -6.36
CA ALA A 72 -11.24 11.71 -5.77
C ALA A 72 -10.49 12.73 -6.64
N ILE A 73 -10.44 12.52 -7.96
CA ILE A 73 -9.78 13.44 -8.90
C ILE A 73 -10.51 14.81 -8.93
N ALA A 74 -11.85 14.82 -8.81
CA ALA A 74 -12.63 16.05 -8.80
C ALA A 74 -12.48 16.84 -7.47
N TRP A 75 -12.00 16.20 -6.41
CA TRP A 75 -11.90 16.84 -5.11
C TRP A 75 -10.56 17.59 -4.95
N LYS A 76 -10.61 18.87 -4.58
CA LYS A 76 -9.45 19.74 -4.28
C LYS A 76 -8.34 19.77 -5.33
N GLY A 77 -8.66 19.50 -6.60
CA GLY A 77 -7.68 19.54 -7.69
C GLY A 77 -6.97 18.21 -7.96
N GLY A 78 -7.36 17.15 -7.30
CA GLY A 78 -6.85 15.79 -7.57
C GLY A 78 -6.14 15.12 -6.40
N VAL A 79 -5.44 14.04 -6.71
CA VAL A 79 -4.74 13.21 -5.73
C VAL A 79 -3.23 13.37 -5.88
N ASP A 80 -2.57 13.92 -4.86
CA ASP A 80 -1.10 14.06 -4.84
C ASP A 80 -0.40 12.76 -4.40
N ILE A 81 -1.00 12.04 -3.44
CA ILE A 81 -0.43 10.81 -2.89
C ILE A 81 -1.52 9.74 -2.79
N ALA A 82 -1.28 8.60 -3.40
CA ALA A 82 -2.19 7.45 -3.34
C ALA A 82 -1.55 6.29 -2.57
N VAL A 83 -2.26 5.81 -1.53
CA VAL A 83 -1.76 4.76 -0.63
C VAL A 83 -2.58 3.48 -0.82
N ALA A 84 -2.01 2.54 -1.54
CA ALA A 84 -2.54 1.19 -1.72
C ALA A 84 -2.23 0.36 -0.46
N ASN A 85 -3.09 0.50 0.57
CA ASN A 85 -2.90 -0.11 1.88
C ASN A 85 -3.95 -1.19 2.21
N ALA A 86 -5.12 -1.19 1.58
CA ALA A 86 -6.13 -2.20 1.81
C ALA A 86 -5.56 -3.62 1.58
N GLY A 87 -5.80 -4.53 2.53
CA GLY A 87 -5.28 -5.88 2.42
C GLY A 87 -5.74 -6.78 3.55
N VAL A 88 -5.51 -8.08 3.38
CA VAL A 88 -5.76 -9.13 4.35
C VAL A 88 -4.55 -10.07 4.43
N SER A 89 -4.36 -10.71 5.58
CA SER A 89 -3.28 -11.69 5.75
C SER A 89 -3.81 -13.13 5.73
N GLN A 90 -2.89 -14.09 5.73
CA GLN A 90 -3.19 -15.53 5.80
C GLN A 90 -2.56 -16.15 7.05
N ARG A 91 -3.25 -17.17 7.61
CA ARG A 91 -2.73 -18.02 8.68
C ARG A 91 -3.21 -19.46 8.48
N SER A 92 -2.63 -20.12 7.44
CA SER A 92 -2.97 -21.52 7.14
C SER A 92 -1.80 -22.26 6.50
N ARG A 93 -1.73 -23.59 6.73
CA ARG A 93 -0.72 -24.44 6.09
C ARG A 93 -1.08 -24.65 4.62
N ALA A 94 -0.10 -24.58 3.70
CA ALA A 94 -0.30 -24.79 2.27
C ALA A 94 -1.06 -26.11 1.95
N LEU A 95 -0.76 -27.20 2.67
CA LEU A 95 -1.42 -28.50 2.49
C LEU A 95 -2.93 -28.51 2.82
N LYS A 96 -3.45 -27.46 3.48
CA LYS A 96 -4.84 -27.39 3.96
C LYS A 96 -5.58 -26.16 3.42
N THR A 97 -4.91 -25.26 2.73
CA THR A 97 -5.48 -24.00 2.26
C THR A 97 -6.26 -24.23 0.98
N ASP A 98 -7.53 -23.85 0.98
CA ASP A 98 -8.37 -23.89 -0.21
C ASP A 98 -7.90 -22.91 -1.26
N MET A 99 -8.01 -23.30 -2.53
CA MET A 99 -7.63 -22.42 -3.66
C MET A 99 -8.43 -21.11 -3.71
N GLN A 100 -9.63 -21.09 -3.13
CA GLN A 100 -10.41 -19.87 -3.03
C GLN A 100 -9.72 -18.81 -2.15
N VAL A 101 -9.06 -19.22 -1.06
CA VAL A 101 -8.26 -18.31 -0.21
C VAL A 101 -7.13 -17.64 -1.00
N TYR A 102 -6.46 -18.40 -1.89
CA TYR A 102 -5.45 -17.83 -2.78
C TYR A 102 -6.05 -16.80 -3.73
N ARG A 103 -7.20 -17.09 -4.36
CA ARG A 103 -7.88 -16.14 -5.25
C ARG A 103 -8.31 -14.88 -4.52
N ASP A 104 -8.96 -15.03 -3.36
CA ASP A 104 -9.43 -13.89 -2.57
C ASP A 104 -8.28 -12.97 -2.13
N ILE A 105 -7.14 -13.55 -1.74
CA ILE A 105 -5.96 -12.77 -1.34
C ILE A 105 -5.31 -12.09 -2.55
N ILE A 106 -5.24 -12.77 -3.70
CA ILE A 106 -4.74 -12.16 -4.95
C ILE A 106 -5.63 -10.98 -5.34
N ASP A 107 -6.94 -11.14 -5.31
CA ASP A 107 -7.88 -10.08 -5.68
C ASP A 107 -7.78 -8.88 -4.74
N ILE A 108 -7.70 -9.12 -3.42
CA ILE A 108 -7.67 -8.03 -2.42
C ILE A 108 -6.30 -7.35 -2.34
N ASP A 109 -5.19 -8.13 -2.29
CA ASP A 109 -3.87 -7.61 -1.93
C ASP A 109 -2.98 -7.32 -3.14
N LEU A 110 -3.38 -7.72 -4.36
CA LEU A 110 -2.61 -7.47 -5.58
C LEU A 110 -3.48 -6.81 -6.66
N THR A 111 -4.49 -7.52 -7.19
CA THR A 111 -5.29 -7.03 -8.33
C THR A 111 -5.94 -5.69 -8.02
N SER A 112 -6.56 -5.54 -6.85
CA SER A 112 -7.21 -4.29 -6.44
C SER A 112 -6.22 -3.14 -6.28
N GLN A 113 -5.01 -3.40 -5.79
CA GLN A 113 -3.99 -2.36 -5.61
C GLN A 113 -3.41 -1.90 -6.95
N ILE A 114 -3.28 -2.83 -7.91
CA ILE A 114 -2.94 -2.50 -9.30
C ILE A 114 -4.06 -1.65 -9.90
N ALA A 115 -5.33 -2.09 -9.82
CA ALA A 115 -6.46 -1.34 -10.36
C ALA A 115 -6.57 0.08 -9.77
N PHE A 116 -6.38 0.22 -8.46
CA PHE A 116 -6.37 1.51 -7.77
C PHE A 116 -5.28 2.44 -8.32
N SER A 117 -4.04 1.96 -8.46
CA SER A 117 -2.96 2.77 -9.02
C SER A 117 -3.15 3.08 -10.50
N GLN A 118 -3.58 2.10 -11.31
CA GLN A 118 -3.86 2.29 -12.74
C GLN A 118 -4.90 3.39 -12.99
N GLY A 119 -5.90 3.51 -12.13
CA GLY A 119 -6.91 4.57 -12.22
C GLY A 119 -6.39 5.98 -11.92
N LEU A 120 -5.18 6.12 -11.35
CA LEU A 120 -4.61 7.41 -10.92
C LEU A 120 -3.36 7.82 -11.71
N ILE A 121 -2.62 6.87 -12.31
CA ILE A 121 -1.36 7.19 -12.99
C ILE A 121 -1.53 8.17 -14.14
N GLY A 122 -2.61 8.10 -14.91
CA GLY A 122 -2.90 9.05 -15.99
C GLY A 122 -3.04 10.48 -15.45
N HIS A 123 -3.84 10.66 -14.41
CA HIS A 123 -4.02 11.95 -13.73
C HIS A 123 -2.68 12.50 -13.20
N MET A 124 -1.89 11.68 -12.50
CA MET A 124 -0.60 12.10 -11.95
C MET A 124 0.42 12.44 -13.04
N ALA A 125 0.47 11.65 -14.12
CA ALA A 125 1.37 11.88 -15.25
C ALA A 125 1.03 13.18 -16.00
N GLU A 126 -0.25 13.49 -16.22
CA GLU A 126 -0.71 14.74 -16.81
C GLU A 126 -0.32 15.97 -15.98
N HIS A 127 -0.29 15.83 -14.65
CA HIS A 127 0.15 16.90 -13.74
C HIS A 127 1.67 16.95 -13.56
N GLY A 128 2.41 15.98 -14.10
CA GLY A 128 3.87 15.90 -13.97
C GLY A 128 4.34 15.70 -12.51
N SER A 129 3.46 15.19 -11.65
CA SER A 129 3.74 14.98 -10.22
C SER A 129 2.76 13.99 -9.59
N GLY A 130 3.25 13.21 -8.62
CA GLY A 130 2.43 12.29 -7.84
C GLY A 130 3.30 11.32 -7.05
N ASN A 131 2.70 10.66 -6.06
CA ASN A 131 3.36 9.61 -5.29
C ASN A 131 2.42 8.42 -5.13
N LEU A 132 2.88 7.24 -5.53
CA LEU A 132 2.19 5.97 -5.35
C LEU A 132 2.90 5.17 -4.25
N LEU A 133 2.18 4.83 -3.20
CA LEU A 133 2.68 4.08 -2.06
C LEU A 133 2.02 2.70 -2.03
N PHE A 134 2.82 1.66 -2.11
CA PHE A 134 2.36 0.27 -2.03
C PHE A 134 2.76 -0.33 -0.69
N ILE A 135 1.76 -0.64 0.15
CA ILE A 135 2.02 -1.30 1.44
C ILE A 135 2.18 -2.80 1.19
N SER A 136 3.44 -3.20 0.97
CA SER A 136 3.84 -4.59 0.88
C SER A 136 4.00 -5.20 2.29
N SER A 137 5.06 -5.92 2.57
CA SER A 137 5.41 -6.52 3.86
C SER A 137 6.84 -7.05 3.81
N ILE A 138 7.46 -7.30 4.96
CA ILE A 138 8.65 -8.18 5.02
C ILE A 138 8.36 -9.54 4.37
N ALA A 139 7.10 -10.01 4.40
CA ALA A 139 6.67 -11.20 3.66
C ALA A 139 6.73 -11.05 2.13
N GLY A 140 6.93 -9.85 1.59
CA GLY A 140 7.24 -9.55 0.19
C GLY A 140 8.74 -9.49 -0.12
N LYS A 141 9.60 -9.60 0.88
CA LYS A 141 11.06 -9.73 0.75
C LYS A 141 11.54 -11.15 1.06
N VAL A 142 10.91 -11.81 2.03
CA VAL A 142 11.22 -13.19 2.43
C VAL A 142 9.93 -13.96 2.66
N GLY A 143 9.77 -15.13 2.00
CA GLY A 143 8.56 -15.96 2.14
C GLY A 143 8.39 -16.46 3.59
N VAL A 144 7.20 -16.28 4.15
CA VAL A 144 6.87 -16.62 5.53
C VAL A 144 6.00 -17.88 5.59
N PRO A 145 6.36 -18.92 6.37
CA PRO A 145 5.50 -20.09 6.55
C PRO A 145 4.08 -19.73 7.00
N MET A 146 3.09 -20.53 6.58
CA MET A 146 1.64 -20.32 6.81
C MET A 146 1.05 -19.06 6.16
N ARG A 147 1.79 -18.39 5.29
CA ARG A 147 1.41 -17.16 4.57
C ARG A 147 1.73 -17.26 3.08
N THR A 148 1.53 -18.44 2.47
CA THR A 148 1.96 -18.70 1.08
C THR A 148 1.27 -17.80 0.06
N ALA A 149 -0.06 -17.63 0.15
CA ALA A 149 -0.79 -16.69 -0.69
C ALA A 149 -0.39 -15.24 -0.41
N TYR A 150 -0.32 -14.87 0.87
CA TYR A 150 0.07 -13.53 1.30
C TYR A 150 1.49 -13.16 0.86
N SER A 151 2.46 -14.07 1.02
CA SER A 151 3.83 -13.83 0.52
C SER A 151 3.84 -13.68 -0.99
N ALA A 152 3.12 -14.53 -1.74
CA ALA A 152 3.08 -14.45 -3.19
C ALA A 152 2.58 -13.08 -3.68
N VAL A 153 1.49 -12.55 -3.10
CA VAL A 153 0.95 -11.23 -3.50
C VAL A 153 1.86 -10.09 -3.07
N LYS A 154 2.50 -10.16 -1.90
CA LYS A 154 3.40 -9.09 -1.43
C LYS A 154 4.71 -9.04 -2.21
N PHE A 155 5.24 -10.19 -2.70
CA PHE A 155 6.31 -10.22 -3.69
C PHE A 155 5.83 -9.68 -5.05
N GLY A 156 4.64 -10.09 -5.52
CA GLY A 156 4.05 -9.58 -6.75
C GLY A 156 3.89 -8.06 -6.74
N LEU A 157 3.42 -7.51 -5.61
CA LEU A 157 3.25 -6.07 -5.44
C LEU A 157 4.59 -5.31 -5.45
N ALA A 158 5.65 -5.90 -4.87
CA ALA A 158 7.00 -5.34 -4.92
C ALA A 158 7.51 -5.27 -6.37
N GLY A 159 7.39 -6.38 -7.13
CA GLY A 159 7.77 -6.40 -8.54
C GLY A 159 6.97 -5.43 -9.40
N TYR A 160 5.65 -5.30 -9.15
CA TYR A 160 4.83 -4.30 -9.82
C TYR A 160 5.29 -2.87 -9.52
N ALA A 161 5.58 -2.56 -8.25
CA ALA A 161 6.07 -1.25 -7.84
C ALA A 161 7.42 -0.91 -8.50
N ASP A 162 8.33 -1.88 -8.63
CA ASP A 162 9.63 -1.67 -9.26
C ASP A 162 9.52 -1.37 -10.76
N ALA A 163 8.70 -2.14 -11.48
CA ALA A 163 8.45 -1.89 -12.90
C ALA A 163 7.77 -0.54 -13.11
N LEU A 164 6.71 -0.26 -12.34
CA LEU A 164 5.96 1.00 -12.43
C LEU A 164 6.82 2.22 -12.11
N ARG A 165 7.74 2.11 -11.15
CA ARG A 165 8.70 3.16 -10.81
C ARG A 165 9.57 3.53 -12.01
N ALA A 166 10.08 2.52 -12.72
CA ALA A 166 10.90 2.74 -13.90
C ALA A 166 10.07 3.42 -15.01
N GLU A 167 8.88 2.92 -15.31
CA GLU A 167 8.01 3.47 -16.35
C GLU A 167 7.62 4.93 -16.08
N LEU A 168 7.23 5.24 -14.83
CA LEU A 168 6.77 6.58 -14.45
C LEU A 168 7.89 7.58 -14.12
N SER A 169 9.15 7.16 -14.18
CA SER A 169 10.32 8.02 -13.87
C SER A 169 10.40 9.26 -14.74
N ILE A 170 9.93 9.17 -16.00
CA ILE A 170 9.90 10.27 -16.98
C ILE A 170 8.66 11.16 -16.85
N ASN A 171 7.69 10.77 -16.03
CA ASN A 171 6.42 11.48 -15.84
C ASN A 171 6.37 12.29 -14.53
N GLY A 172 7.44 12.36 -13.76
CA GLY A 172 7.49 13.06 -12.49
C GLY A 172 6.70 12.38 -11.36
N VAL A 173 6.32 11.09 -11.52
CA VAL A 173 5.58 10.31 -10.52
C VAL A 173 6.55 9.41 -9.77
N SER A 174 6.56 9.52 -8.44
CA SER A 174 7.37 8.71 -7.55
C SER A 174 6.60 7.45 -7.10
N VAL A 175 7.31 6.34 -6.99
CA VAL A 175 6.73 5.06 -6.52
C VAL A 175 7.54 4.53 -5.33
N HIS A 176 6.85 4.28 -4.22
CA HIS A 176 7.43 3.83 -2.97
C HIS A 176 6.89 2.44 -2.61
N ALA A 177 7.77 1.48 -2.41
CA ALA A 177 7.44 0.16 -1.88
C ALA A 177 7.74 0.12 -0.38
N ILE A 178 6.73 -0.14 0.45
CA ILE A 178 6.83 -0.09 1.91
C ILE A 178 6.71 -1.51 2.46
N TYR A 179 7.63 -1.89 3.33
CA TYR A 179 7.76 -3.26 3.85
C TYR A 179 7.61 -3.31 5.38
N PRO A 180 6.36 -3.26 5.89
CA PRO A 180 6.14 -3.46 7.32
C PRO A 180 6.49 -4.88 7.75
N GLY A 181 7.12 -5.00 8.92
CA GLY A 181 7.19 -6.23 9.69
C GLY A 181 5.94 -6.43 10.56
N SER A 182 6.14 -6.87 11.79
CA SER A 182 5.08 -7.01 12.78
C SER A 182 4.69 -5.63 13.31
N VAL A 183 3.48 -5.18 12.97
CA VAL A 183 2.86 -3.93 13.46
C VAL A 183 1.63 -4.27 14.28
N ALA A 184 1.48 -3.67 15.46
CA ALA A 184 0.39 -3.91 16.41
C ALA A 184 -0.96 -3.42 15.83
N THR A 185 -1.68 -4.33 15.17
CA THR A 185 -2.96 -4.10 14.49
C THR A 185 -3.81 -5.36 14.52
N ASP A 186 -5.06 -5.27 14.06
CA ASP A 186 -5.94 -6.42 13.93
C ASP A 186 -5.66 -7.33 12.71
N VAL A 187 -4.54 -7.14 11.99
CA VAL A 187 -4.22 -7.89 10.76
C VAL A 187 -4.21 -9.41 10.97
N ALA A 188 -3.67 -9.89 12.09
CA ALA A 188 -3.63 -11.33 12.39
C ALA A 188 -5.01 -11.86 12.83
N ARG A 189 -5.79 -11.07 13.56
CA ARG A 189 -7.16 -11.40 13.95
C ARG A 189 -8.08 -11.51 12.75
N ASN A 190 -7.90 -10.64 11.77
CA ASN A 190 -8.67 -10.59 10.53
C ASN A 190 -8.12 -11.49 9.41
N ALA A 191 -6.98 -12.18 9.65
CA ALA A 191 -6.36 -13.06 8.65
C ALA A 191 -7.30 -14.19 8.23
N MET A 192 -7.22 -14.60 6.97
CA MET A 192 -7.94 -15.77 6.46
C MET A 192 -7.27 -17.06 6.94
N VAL A 193 -8.06 -18.04 7.38
CA VAL A 193 -7.62 -19.41 7.65
C VAL A 193 -7.85 -20.29 6.41
N ALA A 194 -7.72 -21.62 6.56
CA ALA A 194 -7.67 -22.55 5.43
C ALA A 194 -8.91 -22.55 4.52
N ASP A 195 -10.09 -22.31 5.09
CA ASP A 195 -11.40 -22.27 4.44
C ASP A 195 -11.90 -20.85 4.11
N GLY A 196 -11.05 -19.83 4.29
CA GLY A 196 -11.42 -18.43 4.08
C GLY A 196 -12.08 -17.74 5.26
N ALA A 197 -12.40 -18.45 6.34
CA ALA A 197 -12.95 -17.83 7.54
C ALA A 197 -11.94 -16.90 8.21
N LYS A 198 -12.44 -15.93 9.00
CA LYS A 198 -11.56 -15.08 9.82
C LYS A 198 -10.97 -15.89 10.97
N ARG A 199 -9.70 -15.68 11.24
CA ARG A 199 -8.96 -16.35 12.31
C ARG A 199 -9.51 -16.07 13.73
N GLY A 200 -9.97 -14.85 14.00
CA GLY A 200 -10.59 -14.43 15.26
C GLY A 200 -9.61 -14.18 16.43
N ARG A 201 -8.31 -14.49 16.28
CA ARG A 201 -7.29 -14.29 17.32
C ARG A 201 -6.03 -13.67 16.73
N SER A 202 -5.26 -12.94 17.56
CA SER A 202 -3.99 -12.35 17.16
C SER A 202 -2.81 -13.31 17.35
N ASP A 203 -1.62 -12.86 16.92
CA ASP A 203 -0.32 -13.48 17.15
C ASP A 203 0.46 -12.64 18.16
N LYS A 204 1.23 -13.28 19.05
CA LYS A 204 2.10 -12.58 19.98
C LYS A 204 3.06 -11.60 19.28
N ALA A 205 3.65 -12.02 18.16
CA ALA A 205 4.54 -11.16 17.39
C ALA A 205 3.86 -9.88 16.86
N ILE A 206 2.58 -9.97 16.52
CA ILE A 206 1.80 -8.79 16.09
C ILE A 206 1.42 -7.93 17.30
N ASP A 207 1.00 -8.54 18.39
CA ASP A 207 0.59 -7.80 19.60
C ASP A 207 1.78 -7.05 20.23
N GLU A 208 2.99 -7.61 20.15
CA GLU A 208 4.25 -7.02 20.61
C GLU A 208 5.02 -6.27 19.50
N GLY A 209 4.41 -6.10 18.33
CA GLY A 209 5.00 -5.43 17.18
C GLY A 209 5.11 -3.91 17.35
N ILE A 210 5.64 -3.25 16.33
CA ILE A 210 5.75 -1.79 16.31
C ILE A 210 4.35 -1.18 16.47
N PRO A 211 4.14 -0.19 17.35
CA PRO A 211 2.89 0.57 17.40
C PRO A 211 2.53 1.17 16.04
N ALA A 212 1.23 1.15 15.68
CA ALA A 212 0.80 1.58 14.36
C ALA A 212 1.11 3.05 14.03
N ASP A 213 1.09 3.92 15.02
CA ASP A 213 1.47 5.33 14.92
C ASP A 213 2.98 5.51 14.66
N VAL A 214 3.83 4.75 15.34
CA VAL A 214 5.27 4.72 15.09
C VAL A 214 5.57 4.22 13.69
N ALA A 215 4.90 3.14 13.26
CA ALA A 215 5.04 2.60 11.91
C ALA A 215 4.62 3.64 10.86
N ALA A 216 3.46 4.30 11.04
CA ALA A 216 2.97 5.35 10.15
C ALA A 216 3.96 6.50 10.03
N LYS A 217 4.48 6.98 11.16
CA LYS A 217 5.50 8.05 11.17
C LYS A 217 6.73 7.66 10.36
N THR A 218 7.28 6.45 10.56
CA THR A 218 8.45 5.97 9.82
C THR A 218 8.17 5.90 8.32
N MET A 219 6.98 5.39 7.92
CA MET A 219 6.57 5.35 6.51
C MET A 219 6.53 6.74 5.88
N ILE A 220 5.88 7.69 6.55
CA ILE A 220 5.71 9.05 6.06
C ILE A 220 7.04 9.79 5.98
N ASP A 221 7.92 9.60 6.96
CA ASP A 221 9.26 10.20 6.95
C ASP A 221 10.11 9.65 5.79
N GLY A 222 10.06 8.34 5.52
CA GLY A 222 10.70 7.73 4.36
C GLY A 222 10.19 8.31 3.03
N VAL A 223 8.87 8.47 2.90
CA VAL A 223 8.27 9.13 1.72
C VAL A 223 8.74 10.57 1.60
N ALA A 224 8.77 11.33 2.70
CA ALA A 224 9.25 12.71 2.73
C ALA A 224 10.71 12.82 2.28
N ASN A 225 11.53 11.82 2.60
CA ASN A 225 12.93 11.71 2.20
C ASN A 225 13.12 11.19 0.76
N GLY A 226 12.06 10.77 0.08
CA GLY A 226 12.13 10.22 -1.28
C GLY A 226 12.67 8.78 -1.35
N GLU A 227 12.62 8.04 -0.24
CA GLU A 227 13.06 6.65 -0.20
C GLU A 227 12.19 5.77 -1.11
N ARG A 228 12.80 4.97 -1.97
CA ARG A 228 12.12 4.08 -2.92
C ARG A 228 11.62 2.80 -2.26
N GLU A 229 12.39 2.27 -1.32
CA GLU A 229 12.05 1.14 -0.45
C GLU A 229 12.13 1.56 1.00
N ILE A 230 11.01 1.42 1.73
CA ILE A 230 10.90 1.82 3.13
C ILE A 230 10.67 0.58 3.97
N ILE A 231 11.66 0.17 4.76
CA ILE A 231 11.55 -0.96 5.69
C ILE A 231 11.08 -0.43 7.04
N VAL A 232 9.96 -0.97 7.54
CA VAL A 232 9.32 -0.58 8.79
C VAL A 232 9.20 -1.79 9.69
N ALA A 233 10.33 -2.23 10.21
CA ALA A 233 10.46 -3.46 10.98
C ALA A 233 11.47 -3.26 12.11
N GLN A 234 11.58 -4.24 12.99
CA GLN A 234 12.54 -4.25 14.07
C GLN A 234 13.20 -5.62 14.24
N GLY A 235 14.45 -5.62 14.72
CA GLY A 235 15.20 -6.81 15.05
C GLY A 235 15.40 -7.75 13.85
N PHE A 236 14.98 -9.01 13.97
CA PHE A 236 15.18 -10.02 12.93
C PHE A 236 14.41 -9.70 11.63
N GLU A 237 13.20 -9.15 11.72
CA GLU A 237 12.42 -8.77 10.54
C GLU A 237 13.08 -7.62 9.77
N GLU A 238 13.64 -6.65 10.48
CA GLU A 238 14.42 -5.55 9.89
C GLU A 238 15.67 -6.10 9.18
N ALA A 239 16.45 -6.95 9.85
CA ALA A 239 17.63 -7.56 9.26
C ALA A 239 17.32 -8.39 8.00
N MET A 240 16.19 -9.11 7.98
CA MET A 240 15.73 -9.82 6.78
C MET A 240 15.37 -8.85 5.64
N GLY A 241 14.68 -7.76 5.96
CA GLY A 241 14.32 -6.74 5.00
C GLY A 241 15.53 -6.09 4.35
N GLU A 242 16.49 -5.65 5.18
CA GLU A 242 17.72 -5.03 4.71
C GLU A 242 18.60 -5.98 3.89
N ALA A 243 18.71 -7.25 4.29
CA ALA A 243 19.46 -8.26 3.52
C ALA A 243 18.85 -8.53 2.12
N ARG A 244 17.61 -8.14 1.88
CA ARG A 244 16.88 -8.30 0.62
C ARG A 244 16.48 -6.97 0.00
N ARG A 245 17.10 -5.87 0.40
CA ARG A 245 16.89 -4.55 -0.21
C ARG A 245 17.37 -4.58 -1.66
N THR A 246 16.57 -4.03 -2.55
CA THR A 246 16.95 -3.85 -3.95
C THR A 246 18.07 -2.80 -4.03
N PRO A 247 19.22 -3.08 -4.63
CA PRO A 247 20.26 -2.07 -4.80
C PRO A 247 19.75 -0.86 -5.59
N GLU A 248 20.02 0.35 -5.09
CA GLU A 248 19.61 1.60 -5.75
C GLU A 248 20.11 1.68 -7.20
N GLU A 249 21.31 1.17 -7.47
CA GLU A 249 21.88 1.11 -8.82
C GLU A 249 21.01 0.32 -9.81
N LEU A 250 20.34 -0.75 -9.38
CA LEU A 250 19.41 -1.50 -10.25
C LEU A 250 18.16 -0.69 -10.56
N LEU A 251 17.64 0.05 -9.57
CA LEU A 251 16.51 0.94 -9.76
C LEU A 251 16.87 2.10 -10.72
N ASP A 252 18.07 2.65 -10.60
CA ASP A 252 18.57 3.70 -11.50
C ASP A 252 18.79 3.17 -12.93
N GLN A 253 19.32 1.95 -13.08
CA GLN A 253 19.52 1.32 -14.39
C GLN A 253 18.19 1.12 -15.12
N THR A 254 17.15 0.64 -14.46
CA THR A 254 15.83 0.44 -15.08
C THR A 254 15.17 1.77 -15.47
N ALA A 255 15.27 2.80 -14.64
CA ALA A 255 14.82 4.14 -14.99
C ALA A 255 15.59 4.74 -16.18
N ALA A 256 16.92 4.54 -16.23
CA ALA A 256 17.73 4.98 -17.35
C ALA A 256 17.38 4.26 -18.67
N MET A 257 16.99 3.00 -18.63
CA MET A 257 16.49 2.28 -19.81
C MET A 257 15.25 2.98 -20.38
N VAL A 258 14.30 3.37 -19.55
CA VAL A 258 13.09 4.09 -19.96
C VAL A 258 13.44 5.45 -20.52
N ALA A 259 14.26 6.23 -19.84
CA ALA A 259 14.71 7.55 -20.31
C ALA A 259 15.45 7.49 -21.66
N ASN A 260 16.09 6.36 -22.00
CA ASN A 260 16.74 6.11 -23.29
C ASN A 260 15.82 5.49 -24.36
N GLY A 261 14.50 5.58 -24.19
CA GLY A 261 13.49 5.17 -25.16
C GLY A 261 13.30 3.66 -25.28
N TYR A 262 13.48 2.93 -24.18
CA TYR A 262 13.23 1.47 -24.17
C TYR A 262 11.77 1.14 -24.53
N MET A 263 10.80 1.86 -23.95
CA MET A 263 9.36 1.61 -24.20
C MET A 263 9.00 1.85 -25.67
N ASP A 264 9.44 2.97 -26.26
CA ASP A 264 9.17 3.30 -27.67
C ASP A 264 9.68 2.20 -28.63
N LYS A 265 10.86 1.63 -28.31
CA LYS A 265 11.46 0.53 -29.09
C LYS A 265 10.70 -0.77 -28.97
N MET A 266 10.02 -0.98 -27.86
CA MET A 266 9.24 -2.21 -27.62
C MET A 266 7.81 -2.11 -28.19
N GLU A 267 7.29 -0.89 -28.40
CA GLU A 267 5.98 -0.64 -29.01
C GLU A 267 6.04 -0.56 -30.55
N ALA A 268 7.24 -0.34 -31.14
CA ALA A 268 7.48 -0.26 -32.58
C ALA A 268 7.56 -1.63 -33.24
#